data_f138fa6ed3668b271e6c06a60cc01420
#
_entry.id   f138fa6ed3668b271e6c06a60cc01420
#
_cell.length_a   1.000
_cell.length_b   1.000
_cell.length_c   1.000
_cell.angle_alpha   90.00
_cell.angle_beta   90.00
_cell.angle_gamma   90.00
#
_symmetry.space_group_name_H-M   'P 1'
#
loop_
_entity.id
_entity.type
_entity.pdbx_description
1 polymer ?
#
loop_
_entity_poly.entity_id
_entity_poly.type
_entity_poly.pdbx_seq_one_letter_code
_entity_poly.pdbx_strand_id
1 'polypeptide(L)'
;MPTRSDQLAEYRRKRDFARTREPRGATGRRTATRLAYVIQRHEATRLHFDLRLELDGVFKSWAVTRGPSLDPKDKRLAVEVEDHPLDYGDFEGTIPKGQYGGGTVQLWDRGFWRPEGELSA
;
A
#
# COMPACT_ATOMS: atom_id res chain seq x y z
N MET A 1 3.21 -21.19 -4.58
CA MET A 1 3.32 -19.73 -4.35
C MET A 1 2.56 -18.99 -5.43
N PRO A 2 1.71 -18.04 -5.03
CA PRO A 2 1.04 -17.24 -6.06
C PRO A 2 2.04 -16.40 -6.83
N THR A 3 1.77 -16.17 -8.10
CA THR A 3 2.54 -15.26 -8.92
C THR A 3 2.24 -13.81 -8.50
N ARG A 4 3.07 -12.87 -8.92
CA ARG A 4 2.81 -11.46 -8.67
C ARG A 4 1.45 -11.03 -9.25
N SER A 5 1.09 -11.59 -10.41
CA SER A 5 -0.21 -11.34 -11.03
C SER A 5 -1.36 -11.79 -10.12
N ASP A 6 -1.22 -12.97 -9.50
CA ASP A 6 -2.24 -13.48 -8.58
C ASP A 6 -2.31 -12.62 -7.31
N GLN A 7 -1.16 -12.15 -6.82
CA GLN A 7 -1.10 -11.29 -5.64
C GLN A 7 -1.83 -9.96 -5.86
N LEU A 8 -1.85 -9.46 -7.10
CA LEU A 8 -2.51 -8.20 -7.45
C LEU A 8 -3.93 -8.37 -7.99
N ALA A 9 -4.43 -9.60 -8.06
CA ALA A 9 -5.77 -9.86 -8.62
C ALA A 9 -6.85 -9.10 -7.85
N GLU A 10 -6.83 -9.12 -6.52
CA GLU A 10 -7.81 -8.43 -5.69
C GLU A 10 -7.71 -6.90 -5.87
N TYR A 11 -6.51 -6.37 -5.93
CA TYR A 11 -6.26 -4.96 -6.18
C TYR A 11 -6.92 -4.53 -7.51
N ARG A 12 -6.67 -5.30 -8.59
CA ARG A 12 -7.20 -4.99 -9.91
C ARG A 12 -8.71 -5.18 -10.00
N ARG A 13 -9.23 -6.19 -9.32
CA ARG A 13 -10.66 -6.48 -9.32
C ARG A 13 -11.49 -5.32 -8.76
N LYS A 14 -10.96 -4.62 -7.78
CA LYS A 14 -11.66 -3.53 -7.10
C LYS A 14 -11.63 -2.21 -7.85
N ARG A 15 -10.93 -2.13 -8.97
CA ARG A 15 -10.66 -0.85 -9.63
C ARG A 15 -11.07 -0.83 -11.09
N ASP A 16 -11.47 0.35 -11.54
CA ASP A 16 -11.73 0.66 -12.95
C ASP A 16 -10.66 1.65 -13.39
N PHE A 17 -9.63 1.15 -14.07
CA PHE A 17 -8.47 1.97 -14.45
C PHE A 17 -8.78 2.97 -15.57
N ALA A 18 -9.97 2.91 -16.15
CA ALA A 18 -10.44 3.97 -17.03
C ALA A 18 -10.90 5.20 -16.23
N ARG A 19 -11.16 5.05 -14.93
CA ARG A 19 -11.74 6.11 -14.09
C ARG A 19 -10.84 6.55 -12.94
N THR A 20 -9.79 5.81 -12.63
CA THR A 20 -8.84 6.17 -11.59
C THR A 20 -7.45 6.31 -12.18
N ARG A 21 -6.65 7.19 -11.59
CA ARG A 21 -5.24 7.35 -11.98
C ARG A 21 -4.31 6.41 -11.24
N GLU A 22 -4.85 5.63 -10.33
CA GLU A 22 -4.04 4.63 -9.64
C GLU A 22 -3.36 3.70 -10.65
N PRO A 23 -2.12 3.27 -10.41
CA PRO A 23 -1.41 2.42 -11.36
C PRO A 23 -2.01 1.01 -11.43
N ARG A 24 -1.98 0.41 -12.61
CA ARG A 24 -2.38 -1.00 -12.80
C ARG A 24 -1.42 -1.96 -12.12
N GLY A 25 -0.20 -1.54 -11.99
CA GLY A 25 0.90 -2.38 -11.57
C GLY A 25 1.71 -2.86 -12.76
N ALA A 26 3.00 -2.50 -12.78
CA ALA A 26 3.92 -2.94 -13.80
C ALA A 26 4.24 -4.42 -13.61
N THR A 27 4.54 -5.09 -14.71
CA THR A 27 4.99 -6.48 -14.71
C THR A 27 6.50 -6.59 -14.46
N GLY A 28 7.19 -5.46 -14.40
CA GLY A 28 8.62 -5.42 -14.18
C GLY A 28 9.02 -5.90 -12.80
N ARG A 29 10.27 -6.30 -12.68
CA ARG A 29 10.84 -6.81 -11.45
C ARG A 29 11.74 -5.78 -10.82
N ARG A 30 11.58 -5.53 -9.51
CA ARG A 30 12.54 -4.68 -8.80
C ARG A 30 13.83 -5.45 -8.58
N THR A 31 14.93 -4.73 -8.80
CA THR A 31 16.27 -5.27 -8.56
C THR A 31 16.89 -4.74 -7.28
N ALA A 32 16.20 -3.88 -6.56
CA ALA A 32 16.69 -3.30 -5.32
C ALA A 32 16.87 -4.38 -4.25
N THR A 33 17.96 -4.28 -3.48
CA THR A 33 18.28 -5.23 -2.42
C THR A 33 17.61 -4.87 -1.10
N ARG A 34 17.02 -3.69 -1.00
CA ARG A 34 16.37 -3.19 0.21
C ARG A 34 14.87 -3.21 0.03
N LEU A 35 14.16 -3.56 1.09
CA LEU A 35 12.70 -3.57 1.09
C LEU A 35 12.19 -2.18 1.41
N ALA A 36 11.36 -1.65 0.52
CA ALA A 36 10.78 -0.32 0.68
C ALA A 36 9.57 -0.35 1.61
N TYR A 37 9.32 0.77 2.29
CA TYR A 37 8.03 1.03 2.89
C TYR A 37 7.53 2.40 2.45
N VAL A 38 6.21 2.57 2.45
CA VAL A 38 5.59 3.88 2.28
C VAL A 38 4.41 4.00 3.24
N ILE A 39 4.13 5.22 3.64
CA ILE A 39 2.93 5.56 4.38
C ILE A 39 2.23 6.65 3.58
N GLN A 40 0.99 6.41 3.20
CA GLN A 40 0.19 7.35 2.43
C GLN A 40 -0.96 7.84 3.30
N ARG A 41 -1.14 9.16 3.34
CA ARG A 41 -2.27 9.78 4.02
C ARG A 41 -3.45 9.78 3.06
N HIS A 42 -4.53 9.15 3.47
CA HIS A 42 -5.69 8.95 2.61
C HIS A 42 -6.91 9.63 3.22
N GLU A 43 -7.31 10.75 2.63
CA GLU A 43 -8.54 11.45 2.98
C GLU A 43 -9.70 10.86 2.18
N ALA A 44 -10.15 9.70 2.64
CA ALA A 44 -11.35 9.04 2.13
C ALA A 44 -12.57 9.56 2.91
N THR A 45 -13.65 8.80 2.98
CA THR A 45 -14.79 9.13 3.85
C THR A 45 -14.32 9.38 5.27
N ARG A 46 -13.35 8.59 5.73
CA ARG A 46 -12.61 8.84 6.97
C ARG A 46 -11.13 8.95 6.66
N LEU A 47 -10.49 9.93 7.27
CA LEU A 47 -9.05 10.04 7.18
C LEU A 47 -8.42 8.80 7.79
N HIS A 48 -7.49 8.17 7.06
CA HIS A 48 -6.66 7.10 7.59
C HIS A 48 -5.29 7.15 6.91
N PHE A 49 -4.39 6.33 7.40
CA PHE A 49 -3.06 6.21 6.83
C PHE A 49 -2.88 4.78 6.34
N ASP A 50 -2.37 4.64 5.13
CA ASP A 50 -2.09 3.33 4.56
C ASP A 50 -0.61 3.04 4.71
N LEU A 51 -0.29 1.99 5.47
CA LEU A 51 1.07 1.49 5.63
C LEU A 51 1.28 0.38 4.61
N ARG A 52 2.37 0.48 3.85
CA ARG A 52 2.72 -0.51 2.84
C ARG A 52 4.15 -0.97 3.04
N LEU A 53 4.33 -2.28 3.09
CA LEU A 53 5.65 -2.91 3.26
C LEU A 53 5.91 -3.80 2.05
N GLU A 54 7.00 -3.53 1.35
CA GLU A 54 7.41 -4.37 0.22
C GLU A 54 7.78 -5.75 0.71
N LEU A 55 7.19 -6.78 0.10
CA LEU A 55 7.53 -8.17 0.34
C LEU A 55 7.02 -8.98 -0.85
N ASP A 56 7.84 -9.91 -1.32
CA ASP A 56 7.48 -10.81 -2.42
C ASP A 56 7.03 -10.10 -3.71
N GLY A 57 7.61 -8.92 -3.97
CA GLY A 57 7.37 -8.18 -5.21
C GLY A 57 6.12 -7.33 -5.22
N VAL A 58 5.44 -7.19 -4.10
CA VAL A 58 4.26 -6.34 -3.95
C VAL A 58 4.37 -5.54 -2.64
N PHE A 59 3.45 -4.59 -2.44
CA PHE A 59 3.27 -3.92 -1.17
C PHE A 59 2.18 -4.60 -0.37
N LYS A 60 2.55 -5.30 0.69
CA LYS A 60 1.62 -5.73 1.72
C LYS A 60 1.09 -4.49 2.40
N SER A 61 -0.21 -4.40 2.61
CA SER A 61 -0.86 -3.13 2.93
C SER A 61 -1.82 -3.24 4.11
N TRP A 62 -1.84 -2.18 4.94
CA TRP A 62 -2.73 -2.07 6.09
C TRP A 62 -3.29 -0.65 6.17
N ALA A 63 -4.57 -0.54 6.48
CA ALA A 63 -5.18 0.75 6.82
C ALA A 63 -5.03 0.98 8.33
N VAL A 64 -4.41 2.07 8.69
CA VAL A 64 -4.17 2.46 10.09
C VAL A 64 -5.00 3.71 10.37
N THR A 65 -6.13 3.55 11.05
CA THR A 65 -7.12 4.62 11.18
C THR A 65 -6.61 5.82 11.97
N ARG A 66 -5.79 5.59 12.99
CA ARG A 66 -5.22 6.65 13.82
C ARG A 66 -3.84 7.10 13.35
N GLY A 67 -3.33 6.47 12.32
CA GLY A 67 -1.98 6.71 11.84
C GLY A 67 -0.90 6.02 12.67
N PRO A 68 0.31 5.94 12.11
CA PRO A 68 1.44 5.33 12.79
C PRO A 68 1.94 6.20 13.95
N SER A 69 2.64 5.59 14.87
CA SER A 69 3.25 6.29 16.01
C SER A 69 4.71 5.90 16.12
N LEU A 70 5.54 6.86 16.54
CA LEU A 70 6.95 6.60 16.84
C LEU A 70 7.15 6.06 18.26
N ASP A 71 6.13 6.09 19.09
CA ASP A 71 6.19 5.56 20.45
C ASP A 71 5.85 4.06 20.40
N PRO A 72 6.80 3.17 20.70
CA PRO A 72 6.54 1.74 20.63
C PRO A 72 5.50 1.25 21.65
N LYS A 73 5.14 2.06 22.63
CA LYS A 73 4.07 1.73 23.59
C LYS A 73 2.69 1.96 23.00
N ASP A 74 2.58 2.78 21.96
CA ASP A 74 1.29 3.03 21.31
C ASP A 74 0.92 1.83 20.46
N LYS A 75 -0.30 1.34 20.67
CA LYS A 75 -0.88 0.29 19.85
C LYS A 75 -1.89 0.91 18.92
N ARG A 76 -1.70 0.68 17.63
CA ARG A 76 -2.59 1.19 16.59
C ARG A 76 -3.23 0.02 15.86
N LEU A 77 -4.54 0.11 15.67
CA LEU A 77 -5.23 -0.88 14.84
C LEU A 77 -4.76 -0.72 13.40
N ALA A 78 -4.27 -1.81 12.84
CA ALA A 78 -3.88 -1.90 11.44
C ALA A 78 -4.71 -3.01 10.80
N VAL A 79 -5.58 -2.62 9.87
CA VAL A 79 -6.47 -3.57 9.20
C VAL A 79 -5.83 -3.94 7.87
N GLU A 80 -5.55 -5.23 7.68
CA GLU A 80 -4.97 -5.70 6.43
C GLU A 80 -5.94 -5.51 5.28
N VAL A 81 -5.41 -4.98 4.18
CA VAL A 81 -6.15 -4.81 2.93
C VAL A 81 -5.40 -5.52 1.81
N GLU A 82 -5.93 -5.47 0.59
CA GLU A 82 -5.31 -6.17 -0.53
C GLU A 82 -3.89 -5.67 -0.81
N ASP A 83 -3.06 -6.55 -1.37
CA ASP A 83 -1.73 -6.19 -1.82
C ASP A 83 -1.81 -5.14 -2.92
N HIS A 84 -0.85 -4.22 -2.93
CA HIS A 84 -0.77 -3.16 -3.93
C HIS A 84 0.50 -3.33 -4.76
N PRO A 85 0.49 -2.86 -6.01
CA PRO A 85 1.70 -2.88 -6.82
C PRO A 85 2.75 -1.93 -6.26
N LEU A 86 4.03 -2.22 -6.51
CA LEU A 86 5.12 -1.36 -6.03
C LEU A 86 5.02 0.06 -6.59
N ASP A 87 4.46 0.20 -7.80
CA ASP A 87 4.23 1.53 -8.38
C ASP A 87 3.31 2.40 -7.54
N TYR A 88 2.46 1.80 -6.73
CA TYR A 88 1.54 2.56 -5.88
C TYR A 88 2.28 3.40 -4.83
N GLY A 89 3.51 3.03 -4.51
CA GLY A 89 4.32 3.79 -3.55
C GLY A 89 4.62 5.22 -3.98
N ASP A 90 4.53 5.51 -5.28
CA ASP A 90 4.73 6.85 -5.81
C ASP A 90 3.41 7.57 -6.10
N PHE A 91 2.29 6.91 -5.85
CA PHE A 91 0.99 7.49 -6.20
C PHE A 91 0.59 8.59 -5.23
N GLU A 92 0.29 9.75 -5.80
CA GLU A 92 -0.40 10.84 -5.13
C GLU A 92 -1.48 11.35 -6.07
N GLY A 93 -2.64 11.68 -5.54
CA GLY A 93 -3.70 12.20 -6.36
C GLY A 93 -5.07 11.99 -5.74
N THR A 94 -6.09 12.35 -6.52
CA THR A 94 -7.47 12.20 -6.10
C THR A 94 -8.10 11.01 -6.82
N ILE A 95 -8.63 10.08 -6.04
CA ILE A 95 -9.43 8.97 -6.55
C ILE A 95 -10.87 9.49 -6.62
N PRO A 96 -11.52 9.43 -7.79
CA PRO A 96 -12.86 9.98 -7.93
C PRO A 96 -13.85 9.40 -6.94
N LYS A 97 -14.79 10.24 -6.51
CA LYS A 97 -15.91 9.81 -5.69
C LYS A 97 -16.69 8.72 -6.40
N GLY A 98 -17.04 7.68 -5.69
CA GLY A 98 -17.73 6.54 -6.26
C GLY A 98 -16.83 5.41 -6.71
N GLN A 99 -15.54 5.66 -6.85
CA GLN A 99 -14.55 4.60 -7.06
C GLN A 99 -14.08 4.04 -5.73
N TYR A 100 -13.61 2.80 -5.73
CA TYR A 100 -13.09 2.18 -4.52
C TYR A 100 -11.95 3.03 -3.94
N GLY A 101 -12.04 3.35 -2.66
CA GLY A 101 -11.04 4.19 -2.00
C GLY A 101 -11.10 5.66 -2.38
N GLY A 102 -12.24 6.15 -2.88
CA GLY A 102 -12.39 7.55 -3.28
C GLY A 102 -11.89 8.53 -2.25
N GLY A 103 -11.19 9.57 -2.70
CA GLY A 103 -10.59 10.59 -1.85
C GLY A 103 -9.20 10.99 -2.30
N THR A 104 -8.50 11.73 -1.48
CA THR A 104 -7.17 12.24 -1.80
C THR A 104 -6.09 11.42 -1.11
N VAL A 105 -5.08 11.03 -1.88
CA VAL A 105 -3.93 10.26 -1.40
C VAL A 105 -2.69 11.14 -1.48
N GLN A 106 -2.00 11.28 -0.36
CA GLN A 106 -0.74 12.03 -0.28
C GLN A 106 0.34 11.13 0.30
N LEU A 107 1.54 11.23 -0.25
CA LEU A 107 2.68 10.53 0.31
C LEU A 107 3.05 11.18 1.64
N TRP A 108 3.05 10.40 2.70
CA TRP A 108 3.31 10.88 4.05
C TRP A 108 4.74 10.62 4.49
N ASP A 109 5.22 9.39 4.24
CA ASP A 109 6.57 8.98 4.61
C ASP A 109 7.01 7.81 3.72
N ARG A 110 8.31 7.68 3.52
CA ARG A 110 8.87 6.54 2.78
C ARG A 110 10.28 6.25 3.28
N GLY A 111 10.71 5.02 3.08
CA GLY A 111 12.04 4.59 3.46
C GLY A 111 12.20 3.10 3.22
N PHE A 112 12.99 2.47 4.08
CA PHE A 112 13.26 1.04 3.98
C PHE A 112 12.98 0.39 5.33
N TRP A 113 12.65 -0.90 5.28
CA TRP A 113 12.36 -1.68 6.48
C TRP A 113 13.11 -3.01 6.42
N ARG A 114 13.24 -3.63 7.57
CA ARG A 114 13.73 -5.01 7.66
C ARG A 114 13.05 -5.68 8.85
N PRO A 115 12.80 -7.00 8.75
CA PRO A 115 12.25 -7.73 9.89
C PRO A 115 13.29 -7.86 11.01
N GLU A 116 12.83 -7.95 12.25
CA GLU A 116 13.70 -8.18 13.40
C GLU A 116 14.06 -9.65 13.59
N GLY A 117 13.55 -10.53 12.78
CA GLY A 117 13.83 -11.94 12.83
C GLY A 117 13.74 -12.54 11.45
N GLU A 118 13.70 -13.87 11.38
CA GLU A 118 13.50 -14.52 10.10
C GLU A 118 12.10 -14.27 9.58
N LEU A 119 12.02 -13.98 8.28
CA LEU A 119 10.73 -13.94 7.60
C LEU A 119 10.28 -15.37 7.41
N SER A 120 9.22 -15.76 8.12
CA SER A 120 8.58 -17.03 7.83
C SER A 120 7.76 -16.90 6.55
N ALA A 121 7.97 -17.83 5.68
CA ALA A 121 7.24 -17.87 4.42
C ALA A 121 5.76 -18.18 4.67
#